data_24d119a6e0f5617091aba5f724ab1654
#
_entry.id   24d119a6e0f5617091aba5f724ab1654
#
_cell.length_a   1.000
_cell.length_b   1.000
_cell.length_c   1.000
_cell.angle_alpha   90.00
_cell.angle_beta   90.00
_cell.angle_gamma   90.00
#
_symmetry.space_group_name_H-M   'P 1'
#
loop_
_entity.id
_entity.type
_entity.pdbx_description
1 polymer ?
#
loop_
_entity_poly.entity_id
_entity_poly.type
_entity_poly.pdbx_seq_one_letter_code
_entity_poly.pdbx_strand_id
1 'polypeptide(L)'
;MPHFNASGILVPSIASTKKPSNSQTTRQRGWMPALVGAAVITTLLLIGGLVLAVAWPSVTNGFRRAAQSRDLQNMETIAQALNAYSDRYGTYPPPVVLDANGTPLYSWRVLILPFMGNEVLYKRFELSKPWNSPANQSLLNQMPSEFASSNSPDAAGTYETNYVLLTGPGTLFPTTGPLSRTQAEKNTILLVETNNMCSWTQPGDINIGRGLRVGQKPMVDVGGLHQGSFTAITTDEDGLRIPSDVPQAVLDALVTPDGGENVDVSTFVE
;
A
#
# COMPACT_ATOMS: atom_id res chain seq x y z
N MET A 1 0.53 -96.97 -36.28
CA MET A 1 0.89 -98.41 -36.35
C MET A 1 0.68 -98.99 -34.97
N PRO A 2 -0.04 -100.16 -34.84
CA PRO A 2 -0.23 -100.74 -33.52
C PRO A 2 1.08 -101.39 -33.02
N HIS A 3 1.46 -101.11 -31.80
CA HIS A 3 2.58 -101.73 -31.13
C HIS A 3 2.16 -103.05 -30.44
N PHE A 4 2.86 -104.11 -30.78
CA PHE A 4 2.69 -105.41 -30.11
C PHE A 4 3.87 -105.58 -29.14
N ASN A 5 3.60 -106.20 -27.98
CA ASN A 5 4.65 -106.65 -27.11
C ASN A 5 5.27 -107.99 -27.57
N ALA A 6 6.36 -108.47 -27.01
CA ALA A 6 7.08 -109.68 -27.40
C ALA A 6 6.27 -110.93 -27.31
N SER A 7 4.98 -110.95 -26.86
CA SER A 7 4.07 -112.08 -26.76
C SER A 7 2.85 -111.91 -27.68
N GLY A 8 2.85 -110.93 -28.62
CA GLY A 8 1.79 -110.79 -29.66
C GLY A 8 0.42 -110.35 -29.14
N ILE A 9 0.33 -109.82 -27.92
CA ILE A 9 -0.92 -109.38 -27.36
C ILE A 9 -1.08 -107.85 -27.60
N LEU A 10 -2.21 -107.43 -28.14
CA LEU A 10 -2.56 -106.03 -28.37
C LEU A 10 -2.72 -105.27 -27.06
N VAL A 11 -1.89 -104.30 -26.82
CA VAL A 11 -1.98 -103.45 -25.62
C VAL A 11 -2.84 -102.19 -25.97
N PRO A 12 -3.95 -101.96 -25.27
CA PRO A 12 -4.78 -100.82 -25.54
C PRO A 12 -3.99 -99.53 -25.12
N SER A 13 -3.90 -98.61 -26.05
CA SER A 13 -3.32 -97.29 -25.82
C SER A 13 -4.14 -96.54 -24.75
N ILE A 14 -3.56 -96.25 -23.57
CA ILE A 14 -4.18 -95.45 -22.55
C ILE A 14 -4.09 -94.03 -23.03
N ALA A 15 -5.23 -93.43 -23.41
CA ALA A 15 -5.37 -92.03 -23.75
C ALA A 15 -4.94 -91.17 -22.50
N SER A 16 -3.87 -90.41 -22.64
CA SER A 16 -3.46 -89.44 -21.66
C SER A 16 -4.57 -88.42 -21.42
N THR A 17 -5.22 -88.47 -20.28
CA THR A 17 -6.18 -87.47 -19.84
C THR A 17 -5.42 -86.18 -19.56
N LYS A 18 -5.54 -85.23 -20.48
CA LYS A 18 -5.05 -83.89 -20.37
C LYS A 18 -5.70 -83.20 -19.15
N LYS A 19 -4.89 -82.93 -18.08
CA LYS A 19 -5.30 -82.21 -16.91
C LYS A 19 -5.86 -80.85 -17.33
N PRO A 20 -7.04 -80.39 -16.92
CA PRO A 20 -7.53 -79.10 -17.27
C PRO A 20 -6.63 -78.09 -16.67
N SER A 21 -6.06 -77.16 -17.48
CA SER A 21 -5.31 -76.01 -17.05
C SER A 21 -6.24 -75.11 -16.22
N ASN A 22 -5.90 -74.95 -14.99
CA ASN A 22 -6.59 -74.04 -14.07
C ASN A 22 -6.54 -72.64 -14.66
N SER A 23 -7.70 -72.20 -15.19
CA SER A 23 -7.86 -70.86 -15.74
C SER A 23 -7.49 -69.81 -14.70
N GLN A 24 -6.67 -68.96 -15.11
CA GLN A 24 -6.27 -67.70 -14.49
C GLN A 24 -7.45 -67.07 -13.76
N THR A 25 -7.40 -67.05 -12.44
CA THR A 25 -8.04 -66.03 -11.63
C THR A 25 -7.22 -64.75 -11.87
N THR A 26 -7.64 -63.97 -12.85
CA THR A 26 -7.17 -62.61 -13.09
C THR A 26 -7.32 -61.85 -11.79
N ARG A 27 -6.20 -61.48 -11.19
CA ARG A 27 -6.06 -60.68 -9.99
C ARG A 27 -6.56 -59.25 -10.30
N GLN A 28 -7.90 -59.07 -10.30
CA GLN A 28 -8.52 -57.73 -10.24
C GLN A 28 -8.36 -57.14 -8.83
N ARG A 29 -7.13 -57.06 -8.38
CA ARG A 29 -6.82 -56.56 -7.03
C ARG A 29 -5.69 -55.54 -7.11
N GLY A 30 -5.97 -54.30 -7.53
CA GLY A 30 -4.90 -53.33 -7.53
C GLY A 30 -5.29 -51.86 -7.80
N TRP A 31 -6.39 -51.61 -8.47
CA TRP A 31 -6.74 -50.25 -8.90
C TRP A 31 -7.82 -49.57 -8.05
N MET A 32 -8.73 -50.33 -7.40
CA MET A 32 -9.72 -49.72 -6.50
C MET A 32 -9.12 -48.91 -5.36
N PRO A 33 -8.08 -49.39 -4.59
CA PRO A 33 -7.49 -48.57 -3.56
C PRO A 33 -6.75 -47.35 -4.13
N ALA A 34 -6.19 -47.43 -5.34
CA ALA A 34 -5.56 -46.31 -5.99
C ALA A 34 -6.58 -45.22 -6.42
N LEU A 35 -7.75 -45.65 -6.93
CA LEU A 35 -8.85 -44.74 -7.29
C LEU A 35 -9.46 -44.08 -6.04
N VAL A 36 -9.65 -44.83 -4.96
CA VAL A 36 -10.13 -44.26 -3.68
C VAL A 36 -9.13 -43.28 -3.12
N GLY A 37 -7.82 -43.59 -3.14
CA GLY A 37 -6.76 -42.66 -2.73
C GLY A 37 -6.73 -41.38 -3.56
N ALA A 38 -6.85 -41.54 -4.90
CA ALA A 38 -6.91 -40.36 -5.80
C ALA A 38 -8.16 -39.51 -5.54
N ALA A 39 -9.33 -40.14 -5.33
CA ALA A 39 -10.57 -39.42 -5.01
C ALA A 39 -10.48 -38.66 -3.68
N VAL A 40 -9.88 -39.26 -2.64
CA VAL A 40 -9.68 -38.61 -1.35
C VAL A 40 -8.73 -37.40 -1.51
N ILE A 41 -7.61 -37.55 -2.23
CA ILE A 41 -6.66 -36.47 -2.46
C ILE A 41 -7.32 -35.32 -3.23
N THR A 42 -8.06 -35.63 -4.31
CA THR A 42 -8.76 -34.59 -5.09
C THR A 42 -9.82 -33.87 -4.26
N THR A 43 -10.56 -34.57 -3.41
CA THR A 43 -11.55 -33.99 -2.51
C THR A 43 -10.89 -33.07 -1.49
N LEU A 44 -9.76 -33.49 -0.88
CA LEU A 44 -8.99 -32.64 0.05
C LEU A 44 -8.41 -31.38 -0.62
N LEU A 45 -7.92 -31.50 -1.86
CA LEU A 45 -7.44 -30.36 -2.64
C LEU A 45 -8.56 -29.38 -2.99
N LEU A 46 -9.76 -29.90 -3.34
CA LEU A 46 -10.94 -29.08 -3.62
C LEU A 46 -11.42 -28.35 -2.35
N ILE A 47 -11.50 -29.06 -1.22
CA ILE A 47 -11.87 -28.45 0.06
C ILE A 47 -10.82 -27.41 0.48
N GLY A 48 -9.53 -27.75 0.39
CA GLY A 48 -8.44 -26.83 0.67
C GLY A 48 -8.46 -25.60 -0.24
N GLY A 49 -8.70 -25.79 -1.53
CA GLY A 49 -8.85 -24.71 -2.50
C GLY A 49 -10.06 -23.82 -2.19
N LEU A 50 -11.20 -24.42 -1.81
CA LEU A 50 -12.40 -23.67 -1.42
C LEU A 50 -12.17 -22.86 -0.14
N VAL A 51 -11.55 -23.46 0.88
CA VAL A 51 -11.20 -22.76 2.13
C VAL A 51 -10.27 -21.59 1.87
N LEU A 52 -9.24 -21.78 1.04
CA LEU A 52 -8.35 -20.71 0.62
C LEU A 52 -9.09 -19.62 -0.15
N ALA A 53 -9.96 -19.98 -1.10
CA ALA A 53 -10.74 -19.01 -1.88
C ALA A 53 -11.67 -18.15 -1.01
N VAL A 54 -12.24 -18.72 0.05
CA VAL A 54 -13.11 -18.00 1.00
C VAL A 54 -12.29 -17.19 2.00
N ALA A 55 -11.18 -17.72 2.51
CA ALA A 55 -10.35 -17.06 3.51
C ALA A 55 -9.45 -15.95 2.92
N TRP A 56 -9.00 -16.13 1.67
CA TRP A 56 -8.06 -15.18 1.03
C TRP A 56 -8.52 -13.73 0.99
N PRO A 57 -9.79 -13.40 0.64
CA PRO A 57 -10.26 -12.02 0.67
C PRO A 57 -10.24 -11.41 2.07
N SER A 58 -10.55 -12.20 3.11
CA SER A 58 -10.52 -11.71 4.50
C SER A 58 -9.11 -11.40 4.96
N VAL A 59 -8.14 -12.23 4.60
CA VAL A 59 -6.71 -12.02 4.90
C VAL A 59 -6.19 -10.78 4.19
N THR A 60 -6.44 -10.65 2.89
CA THR A 60 -5.98 -9.49 2.10
C THR A 60 -6.61 -8.18 2.56
N ASN A 61 -7.90 -8.20 2.93
CA ASN A 61 -8.58 -7.03 3.48
C ASN A 61 -8.02 -6.64 4.86
N GLY A 62 -7.64 -7.63 5.69
CA GLY A 62 -6.98 -7.39 6.97
C GLY A 62 -5.64 -6.66 6.80
N PHE A 63 -4.80 -7.09 5.87
CA PHE A 63 -3.53 -6.42 5.57
C PHE A 63 -3.73 -5.00 5.03
N ARG A 64 -4.72 -4.78 4.15
CA ARG A 64 -5.03 -3.43 3.64
C ARG A 64 -5.45 -2.50 4.77
N ARG A 65 -6.36 -2.92 5.66
CA ARG A 65 -6.80 -2.11 6.80
C ARG A 65 -5.62 -1.76 7.72
N ALA A 66 -4.76 -2.73 8.03
CA ALA A 66 -3.58 -2.48 8.84
C ALA A 66 -2.60 -1.49 8.19
N ALA A 67 -2.42 -1.56 6.87
CA ALA A 67 -1.62 -0.60 6.12
C ALA A 67 -2.24 0.81 6.16
N GLN A 68 -3.55 0.91 5.93
CA GLN A 68 -4.30 2.18 6.00
C GLN A 68 -4.21 2.84 7.38
N SER A 69 -4.43 2.06 8.46
CA SER A 69 -4.32 2.59 9.83
C SER A 69 -2.90 3.08 10.14
N ARG A 70 -1.87 2.44 9.59
CA ARG A 70 -0.48 2.89 9.75
C ARG A 70 -0.22 4.18 8.98
N ASP A 71 -0.73 4.30 7.76
CA ASP A 71 -0.58 5.52 6.95
C ASP A 71 -1.28 6.70 7.62
N LEU A 72 -2.48 6.49 8.17
CA LEU A 72 -3.18 7.50 8.96
C LEU A 72 -2.37 7.93 10.18
N GLN A 73 -1.85 7.00 10.96
CA GLN A 73 -1.00 7.29 12.12
C GLN A 73 0.28 8.05 11.73
N ASN A 74 0.89 7.71 10.59
CA ASN A 74 2.03 8.46 10.07
C ASN A 74 1.65 9.91 9.75
N MET A 75 0.53 10.10 9.05
CA MET A 75 0.04 11.43 8.70
C MET A 75 -0.36 12.25 9.95
N GLU A 76 -0.97 11.64 10.96
CA GLU A 76 -1.24 12.28 12.26
C GLU A 76 0.04 12.75 12.93
N THR A 77 1.08 11.91 12.97
CA THR A 77 2.40 12.29 13.54
C THR A 77 3.01 13.48 12.80
N ILE A 78 2.90 13.50 11.47
CA ILE A 78 3.37 14.63 10.66
C ILE A 78 2.55 15.88 10.94
N ALA A 79 1.22 15.78 11.03
CA ALA A 79 0.33 16.89 11.33
C ALA A 79 0.61 17.50 12.71
N GLN A 80 0.82 16.68 13.73
CA GLN A 80 1.23 17.11 15.06
C GLN A 80 2.55 17.89 15.02
N ALA A 81 3.53 17.42 14.25
CA ALA A 81 4.80 18.11 14.09
C ALA A 81 4.65 19.45 13.35
N LEU A 82 3.78 19.52 12.32
CA LEU A 82 3.45 20.76 11.62
C LEU A 82 2.75 21.76 12.53
N ASN A 83 1.79 21.31 13.33
CA ASN A 83 1.09 22.13 14.31
C ASN A 83 2.05 22.64 15.39
N ALA A 84 2.91 21.79 15.93
CA ALA A 84 3.93 22.18 16.90
C ALA A 84 4.94 23.18 16.33
N TYR A 85 5.28 23.07 15.05
CA TYR A 85 6.08 24.08 14.35
C TYR A 85 5.34 25.40 14.29
N SER A 86 4.05 25.40 13.88
CA SER A 86 3.23 26.60 13.78
C SER A 86 3.04 27.29 15.15
N ASP A 87 2.80 26.51 16.20
CA ASP A 87 2.67 27.03 17.57
C ASP A 87 3.97 27.68 18.07
N ARG A 88 5.12 27.17 17.66
CA ARG A 88 6.43 27.69 18.05
C ARG A 88 6.85 28.92 17.26
N TYR A 89 6.58 28.94 15.96
CA TYR A 89 7.12 29.98 15.05
C TYR A 89 6.05 30.97 14.55
N GLY A 90 4.78 30.75 14.90
CA GLY A 90 3.67 31.63 14.54
C GLY A 90 3.05 31.35 13.17
N THR A 91 3.68 30.53 12.33
CA THR A 91 3.17 30.08 11.03
C THR A 91 3.59 28.64 10.76
N TYR A 92 2.89 27.96 9.86
CA TYR A 92 3.37 26.68 9.33
C TYR A 92 4.73 26.85 8.63
N PRO A 93 5.52 25.78 8.47
CA PRO A 93 6.78 25.85 7.75
C PRO A 93 6.54 26.19 6.28
N PRO A 94 7.44 26.95 5.62
CA PRO A 94 7.33 27.17 4.18
C PRO A 94 7.46 25.84 3.43
N PRO A 95 6.61 25.55 2.43
CA PRO A 95 6.69 24.30 1.64
C PRO A 95 8.07 24.08 1.04
N VAL A 96 8.73 25.17 0.65
CA VAL A 96 10.08 25.21 0.10
C VAL A 96 10.90 26.22 0.87
N VAL A 97 12.04 25.80 1.42
CA VAL A 97 13.04 26.72 1.94
C VAL A 97 13.89 27.23 0.79
N LEU A 98 14.04 28.53 0.69
CA LEU A 98 14.81 29.21 -0.36
C LEU A 98 16.07 29.86 0.22
N ASP A 99 17.11 29.98 -0.59
CA ASP A 99 18.26 30.83 -0.27
C ASP A 99 17.95 32.33 -0.53
N ALA A 100 18.90 33.17 -0.26
CA ALA A 100 18.78 34.64 -0.47
C ALA A 100 18.55 35.04 -1.95
N ASN A 101 18.86 34.16 -2.89
CA ASN A 101 18.68 34.37 -4.32
C ASN A 101 17.37 33.74 -4.85
N GLY A 102 16.55 33.11 -3.97
CA GLY A 102 15.34 32.43 -4.33
C GLY A 102 15.55 30.99 -4.86
N THR A 103 16.76 30.42 -4.69
CA THR A 103 17.05 29.05 -5.08
C THR A 103 16.47 28.06 -4.07
N PRO A 104 15.72 27.02 -4.48
CA PRO A 104 15.22 26.00 -3.58
C PRO A 104 16.32 25.22 -2.88
N LEU A 105 16.27 25.20 -1.55
CA LEU A 105 17.21 24.45 -0.70
C LEU A 105 16.65 23.08 -0.33
N TYR A 106 15.53 23.03 0.39
CA TYR A 106 14.91 21.76 0.83
C TYR A 106 13.44 21.95 1.21
N SER A 107 12.77 20.84 1.44
CA SER A 107 11.37 20.74 1.81
C SER A 107 11.12 21.09 3.28
N TRP A 108 9.90 21.51 3.60
CA TRP A 108 9.36 21.68 4.96
C TRP A 108 9.58 20.45 5.86
N ARG A 109 9.68 19.25 5.29
CA ARG A 109 9.86 17.98 6.03
C ARG A 109 11.16 18.00 6.83
N VAL A 110 12.20 18.66 6.33
CA VAL A 110 13.45 18.84 7.08
C VAL A 110 13.24 19.74 8.30
N LEU A 111 12.40 20.79 8.18
CA LEU A 111 12.15 21.74 9.27
C LEU A 111 11.38 21.14 10.45
N ILE A 112 10.53 20.16 10.20
CA ILE A 112 9.72 19.52 11.25
C ILE A 112 10.43 18.34 11.95
N LEU A 113 11.60 17.92 11.50
CA LEU A 113 12.36 16.82 12.12
C LEU A 113 12.53 16.96 13.64
N PRO A 114 12.84 18.15 14.20
CA PRO A 114 12.95 18.31 15.66
C PRO A 114 11.63 18.04 16.40
N PHE A 115 10.48 18.28 15.76
CA PHE A 115 9.15 18.07 16.32
C PHE A 115 8.68 16.62 16.21
N MET A 116 9.37 15.81 15.40
CA MET A 116 9.17 14.37 15.24
C MET A 116 10.18 13.55 16.07
N GLY A 117 10.94 14.17 17.00
CA GLY A 117 11.98 13.47 17.75
C GLY A 117 13.26 13.19 16.96
N ASN A 118 13.40 13.72 15.74
CA ASN A 118 14.54 13.50 14.85
C ASN A 118 15.55 14.68 14.89
N GLU A 119 15.75 15.29 16.05
CA GLU A 119 16.65 16.45 16.22
C GLU A 119 18.11 16.13 15.84
N VAL A 120 18.58 14.93 16.10
CA VAL A 120 19.94 14.50 15.75
C VAL A 120 20.13 14.49 14.25
N LEU A 121 19.15 13.99 13.50
CA LEU A 121 19.16 14.01 12.04
C LEU A 121 19.11 15.45 11.51
N TYR A 122 18.22 16.29 12.05
CA TYR A 122 18.11 17.70 11.69
C TYR A 122 19.46 18.44 11.80
N LYS A 123 20.19 18.25 12.91
CA LYS A 123 21.51 18.89 13.15
C LYS A 123 22.60 18.47 12.15
N ARG A 124 22.41 17.40 11.44
CA ARG A 124 23.36 16.91 10.41
C ARG A 124 23.12 17.54 9.05
N PHE A 125 21.93 18.12 8.81
CA PHE A 125 21.68 18.84 7.56
C PHE A 125 22.50 20.12 7.48
N GLU A 126 23.16 20.32 6.35
CA GLU A 126 23.74 21.59 5.98
C GLU A 126 22.64 22.49 5.41
N LEU A 127 21.96 23.24 6.31
CA LEU A 127 20.76 24.02 5.98
C LEU A 127 21.01 25.17 5.00
N SER A 128 22.25 25.55 4.78
CA SER A 128 22.65 26.53 3.75
C SER A 128 22.86 25.93 2.36
N LYS A 129 22.71 24.61 2.22
CA LYS A 129 22.93 23.89 0.97
C LYS A 129 21.65 23.22 0.48
N PRO A 130 21.49 23.04 -0.84
CA PRO A 130 20.33 22.36 -1.38
C PRO A 130 20.26 20.88 -0.98
N TRP A 131 19.06 20.33 -1.03
CA TRP A 131 18.76 18.94 -0.68
C TRP A 131 19.60 17.91 -1.46
N ASN A 132 19.95 18.23 -2.72
CA ASN A 132 20.74 17.37 -3.61
C ASN A 132 22.25 17.65 -3.54
N SER A 133 22.71 18.49 -2.59
CA SER A 133 24.15 18.63 -2.33
C SER A 133 24.74 17.32 -1.80
N PRO A 134 26.02 17.02 -2.06
CA PRO A 134 26.63 15.77 -1.57
C PRO A 134 26.48 15.55 -0.07
N ALA A 135 26.53 16.62 0.72
CA ALA A 135 26.35 16.54 2.17
C ALA A 135 24.94 16.10 2.55
N ASN A 136 23.91 16.79 2.05
CA ASN A 136 22.50 16.48 2.37
C ASN A 136 22.03 15.20 1.70
N GLN A 137 22.49 14.89 0.48
CA GLN A 137 22.16 13.66 -0.23
C GLN A 137 22.61 12.40 0.52
N SER A 138 23.69 12.49 1.29
CA SER A 138 24.16 11.38 2.14
C SER A 138 23.19 11.03 3.28
N LEU A 139 22.22 11.90 3.57
CA LEU A 139 21.23 11.73 4.63
C LEU A 139 19.90 11.16 4.14
N LEU A 140 19.70 10.99 2.83
CA LEU A 140 18.44 10.52 2.25
C LEU A 140 18.02 9.16 2.81
N ASN A 141 18.96 8.25 3.03
CA ASN A 141 18.71 6.91 3.58
C ASN A 141 18.34 6.91 5.08
N GLN A 142 18.28 8.07 5.72
CA GLN A 142 17.84 8.23 7.10
C GLN A 142 16.43 8.83 7.18
N MET A 143 15.64 8.68 6.12
CA MET A 143 14.24 9.10 6.10
C MET A 143 13.47 8.52 7.29
N PRO A 144 12.80 9.35 8.12
CA PRO A 144 11.89 8.85 9.13
C PRO A 144 10.79 7.98 8.52
N SER A 145 10.44 6.89 9.20
CA SER A 145 9.45 5.92 8.72
C SER A 145 8.06 6.55 8.48
N GLU A 146 7.76 7.60 9.21
CA GLU A 146 6.51 8.35 9.14
C GLU A 146 6.30 9.06 7.80
N PHE A 147 7.37 9.30 7.05
CA PHE A 147 7.26 9.88 5.70
C PHE A 147 6.98 8.85 4.60
N ALA A 148 7.01 7.56 4.92
CA ALA A 148 6.77 6.49 3.96
C ALA A 148 5.35 5.94 4.08
N SER A 149 4.58 5.92 2.97
CA SER A 149 3.30 5.21 2.93
C SER A 149 3.52 3.69 2.89
N SER A 150 2.75 2.98 3.71
CA SER A 150 2.74 1.51 3.73
C SER A 150 2.11 0.90 2.48
N ASN A 151 1.34 1.68 1.73
CA ASN A 151 0.64 1.26 0.51
C ASN A 151 1.41 1.58 -0.77
N SER A 152 2.54 2.27 -0.67
CA SER A 152 3.37 2.53 -1.84
C SER A 152 4.31 1.36 -2.09
N PRO A 153 4.14 0.59 -3.17
CA PRO A 153 5.04 -0.52 -3.52
C PRO A 153 6.46 -0.06 -3.83
N ASP A 154 6.61 1.21 -4.18
CA ASP A 154 7.87 1.80 -4.61
C ASP A 154 8.62 2.54 -3.49
N ALA A 155 7.99 2.73 -2.32
CA ALA A 155 8.59 3.47 -1.20
C ALA A 155 9.78 2.74 -0.53
N ALA A 156 9.84 1.42 -0.66
CA ALA A 156 10.89 0.63 -0.06
C ALA A 156 12.24 0.84 -0.76
N GLY A 157 13.09 1.69 -0.17
CA GLY A 157 14.46 1.91 -0.64
C GLY A 157 14.64 3.07 -1.63
N THR A 158 13.58 3.80 -1.98
CA THR A 158 13.65 4.98 -2.85
C THR A 158 13.80 6.28 -2.05
N TYR A 159 13.50 6.26 -0.75
CA TYR A 159 13.47 7.43 0.13
C TYR A 159 12.51 8.53 -0.37
N GLU A 160 11.40 8.08 -0.94
CA GLU A 160 10.34 8.93 -1.46
C GLU A 160 9.15 8.96 -0.51
N THR A 161 8.44 10.07 -0.49
CA THR A 161 7.25 10.29 0.33
C THR A 161 6.01 10.44 -0.53
N ASN A 162 4.89 10.00 0.03
CA ASN A 162 3.56 10.13 -0.56
C ASN A 162 2.73 11.25 0.10
N TYR A 163 3.26 11.87 1.15
CA TYR A 163 2.53 12.87 1.94
C TYR A 163 2.99 14.27 1.56
N VAL A 164 2.06 15.09 1.09
CA VAL A 164 2.33 16.42 0.50
C VAL A 164 1.37 17.47 1.04
N LEU A 165 1.81 18.74 0.99
CA LEU A 165 0.97 19.89 1.26
C LEU A 165 0.23 20.32 -0.01
N LEU A 166 -0.93 20.96 0.18
CA LEU A 166 -1.62 21.68 -0.88
C LEU A 166 -1.19 23.14 -0.83
N THR A 167 -0.59 23.63 -1.92
CA THR A 167 -0.01 24.98 -1.98
C THR A 167 -0.71 25.84 -3.03
N GLY A 168 -0.61 27.15 -2.89
CA GLY A 168 -1.18 28.10 -3.84
C GLY A 168 -2.28 28.97 -3.27
N PRO A 169 -2.91 29.81 -4.10
CA PRO A 169 -3.94 30.73 -3.64
C PRO A 169 -5.10 30.02 -2.94
N GLY A 170 -5.58 30.56 -1.83
CA GLY A 170 -6.70 30.00 -1.09
C GLY A 170 -6.39 28.75 -0.28
N THR A 171 -5.12 28.40 -0.05
CA THR A 171 -4.70 27.28 0.80
C THR A 171 -4.01 27.78 2.07
N LEU A 172 -3.66 26.87 3.00
CA LEU A 172 -2.80 27.16 4.15
C LEU A 172 -1.38 27.63 3.74
N PHE A 173 -0.96 27.33 2.51
CA PHE A 173 0.37 27.58 1.98
C PHE A 173 0.34 28.44 0.71
N PRO A 174 -0.21 29.68 0.78
CA PRO A 174 -0.24 30.58 -0.36
C PRO A 174 1.18 31.07 -0.72
N THR A 175 1.35 31.59 -1.93
CA THR A 175 2.64 32.11 -2.42
C THR A 175 3.16 33.32 -1.63
N THR A 176 2.28 33.97 -0.88
CA THR A 176 2.60 35.12 0.01
C THR A 176 3.26 34.70 1.32
N GLY A 177 3.30 33.40 1.61
CA GLY A 177 3.81 32.80 2.84
C GLY A 177 2.77 31.98 3.57
N PRO A 178 3.18 30.93 4.30
CA PRO A 178 2.26 30.04 4.99
C PRO A 178 1.49 30.75 6.10
N LEU A 179 0.24 30.33 6.30
CA LEU A 179 -0.61 30.82 7.38
C LEU A 179 -0.20 30.20 8.72
N SER A 180 -0.77 30.70 9.81
CA SER A 180 -0.69 30.05 11.11
C SER A 180 -1.83 29.06 11.30
N ARG A 181 -1.67 28.13 12.26
CA ARG A 181 -2.75 27.24 12.68
C ARG A 181 -4.01 28.00 13.11
N THR A 182 -3.82 29.14 13.79
CA THR A 182 -4.93 29.97 14.29
C THR A 182 -5.69 30.74 13.21
N GLN A 183 -5.17 30.78 11.98
CA GLN A 183 -5.83 31.39 10.81
C GLN A 183 -6.62 30.36 10.00
N ALA A 184 -6.52 29.08 10.34
CA ALA A 184 -7.28 28.02 9.70
C ALA A 184 -8.59 27.79 10.42
N GLU A 185 -9.67 27.61 9.70
CA GLU A 185 -10.91 27.07 10.23
C GLU A 185 -10.77 25.57 10.52
N LYS A 186 -11.72 25.05 11.31
CA LYS A 186 -11.81 23.61 11.56
C LYS A 186 -12.00 22.85 10.25
N ASN A 187 -11.47 21.64 10.23
CA ASN A 187 -11.53 20.72 9.08
C ASN A 187 -10.74 21.18 7.84
N THR A 188 -9.93 22.25 7.93
CA THR A 188 -9.06 22.61 6.81
C THR A 188 -8.00 21.54 6.59
N ILE A 189 -7.85 21.06 5.35
CA ILE A 189 -6.85 20.07 4.99
C ILE A 189 -5.43 20.64 5.18
N LEU A 190 -4.64 19.97 6.01
CA LEU A 190 -3.25 20.28 6.25
C LEU A 190 -2.31 19.43 5.38
N LEU A 191 -2.60 18.14 5.23
CA LEU A 191 -1.75 17.16 4.56
C LEU A 191 -2.62 16.18 3.76
N VAL A 192 -2.14 15.78 2.58
CA VAL A 192 -2.81 14.78 1.74
C VAL A 192 -1.84 13.71 1.26
N GLU A 193 -2.41 12.57 0.94
CA GLU A 193 -1.73 11.46 0.29
C GLU A 193 -1.77 11.60 -1.23
N THR A 194 -0.65 11.26 -1.89
CA THR A 194 -0.50 11.30 -3.35
C THR A 194 0.24 10.11 -3.91
N ASN A 195 -0.03 9.78 -5.18
CA ASN A 195 0.80 8.89 -6.00
C ASN A 195 2.04 9.55 -6.59
N ASN A 196 2.08 10.88 -6.61
CA ASN A 196 3.19 11.62 -7.18
C ASN A 196 4.28 11.76 -6.11
N MET A 197 5.05 10.69 -5.94
CA MET A 197 6.13 10.64 -4.97
C MET A 197 7.27 11.59 -5.33
N CYS A 198 7.92 12.12 -4.30
CA CYS A 198 9.18 12.83 -4.43
C CYS A 198 10.13 12.42 -3.31
N SER A 199 11.43 12.64 -3.51
CA SER A 199 12.41 12.48 -2.43
C SER A 199 11.98 13.30 -1.21
N TRP A 200 12.01 12.71 -0.01
CA TRP A 200 11.47 13.35 1.20
C TRP A 200 12.12 14.70 1.56
N THR A 201 13.36 14.92 1.13
CA THR A 201 14.04 16.21 1.34
C THR A 201 13.80 17.21 0.22
N GLN A 202 13.31 16.73 -0.94
CA GLN A 202 13.05 17.56 -2.11
C GLN A 202 11.76 18.34 -1.95
N PRO A 203 11.70 19.63 -2.31
CA PRO A 203 10.44 20.34 -2.50
C PRO A 203 9.60 19.67 -3.59
N GLY A 204 8.39 19.29 -3.27
CA GLY A 204 7.56 18.47 -4.20
C GLY A 204 6.09 18.45 -3.78
N ASP A 205 5.56 19.60 -3.34
CA ASP A 205 4.18 19.74 -2.92
C ASP A 205 3.25 20.08 -4.09
N ILE A 206 1.93 19.89 -3.91
CA ILE A 206 0.94 20.06 -4.98
C ILE A 206 0.49 21.52 -5.04
N ASN A 207 0.71 22.20 -6.16
CA ASN A 207 0.19 23.53 -6.40
C ASN A 207 -1.21 23.46 -7.05
N ILE A 208 -2.23 23.94 -6.31
CA ILE A 208 -3.64 23.89 -6.75
C ILE A 208 -4.08 25.10 -7.56
N GLY A 209 -3.19 26.01 -7.91
CA GLY A 209 -3.54 27.22 -8.68
C GLY A 209 -4.16 26.97 -10.06
N ARG A 210 -4.18 25.71 -10.51
CA ARG A 210 -4.87 25.24 -11.72
C ARG A 210 -6.07 24.34 -11.44
N GLY A 211 -6.53 24.33 -10.19
CA GLY A 211 -7.52 23.37 -9.68
C GLY A 211 -6.86 22.07 -9.19
N LEU A 212 -7.42 21.48 -8.15
CA LEU A 212 -6.99 20.19 -7.62
C LEU A 212 -7.65 19.05 -8.39
N ARG A 213 -6.85 18.10 -8.86
CA ARG A 213 -7.33 16.91 -9.57
C ARG A 213 -7.28 15.71 -8.66
N VAL A 214 -8.42 15.08 -8.46
CA VAL A 214 -8.60 13.91 -7.60
C VAL A 214 -8.92 12.68 -8.45
N GLY A 215 -8.39 11.51 -8.07
CA GLY A 215 -8.76 10.25 -8.71
C GLY A 215 -7.60 9.30 -8.97
N GLN A 216 -7.69 8.50 -10.04
CA GLN A 216 -6.69 7.53 -10.44
C GLN A 216 -5.91 7.96 -11.68
N LYS A 217 -4.61 7.58 -11.73
CA LYS A 217 -3.66 7.85 -12.82
C LYS A 217 -4.30 7.87 -14.22
N PRO A 218 -3.76 8.66 -15.17
CA PRO A 218 -2.41 9.27 -15.15
C PRO A 218 -2.35 10.77 -14.84
N MET A 219 -3.45 11.43 -14.50
CA MET A 219 -3.52 12.88 -14.39
C MET A 219 -4.19 13.34 -13.10
N VAL A 220 -3.70 12.84 -11.97
CA VAL A 220 -4.23 13.16 -10.65
C VAL A 220 -3.14 13.76 -9.76
N ASP A 221 -3.54 14.69 -8.92
CA ASP A 221 -2.67 15.35 -7.96
C ASP A 221 -2.72 14.62 -6.60
N VAL A 222 -3.90 14.18 -6.17
CA VAL A 222 -4.12 13.44 -4.92
C VAL A 222 -4.83 12.10 -5.17
N GLY A 223 -4.59 11.14 -4.30
CA GLY A 223 -5.19 9.81 -4.38
C GLY A 223 -4.36 8.79 -5.13
N GLY A 224 -4.99 7.67 -5.43
CA GLY A 224 -4.44 6.58 -6.23
C GLY A 224 -3.69 5.50 -5.45
N LEU A 225 -3.39 5.67 -4.18
CA LEU A 225 -2.91 4.60 -3.30
C LEU A 225 -4.06 3.75 -2.78
N HIS A 226 -5.24 4.34 -2.62
CA HIS A 226 -6.48 3.66 -2.24
C HIS A 226 -7.49 3.66 -3.37
N GLN A 227 -8.21 2.55 -3.53
CA GLN A 227 -9.24 2.44 -4.56
C GLN A 227 -10.44 3.36 -4.20
N GLY A 228 -10.70 4.37 -5.05
CA GLY A 228 -11.88 5.21 -4.96
C GLY A 228 -11.87 6.26 -3.84
N SER A 229 -10.75 6.44 -3.15
CA SER A 229 -10.62 7.47 -2.10
C SER A 229 -9.15 7.89 -1.94
N PHE A 230 -8.92 8.97 -1.19
CA PHE A 230 -7.60 9.37 -0.70
C PHE A 230 -7.70 9.78 0.77
N THR A 231 -6.55 9.72 1.46
CA THR A 231 -6.43 10.12 2.86
C THR A 231 -5.96 11.56 2.96
N ALA A 232 -6.57 12.31 3.85
CA ALA A 232 -6.16 13.66 4.22
C ALA A 232 -6.15 13.80 5.75
N ILE A 233 -5.37 14.74 6.27
CA ILE A 233 -5.38 15.15 7.67
C ILE A 233 -5.71 16.61 7.74
N THR A 234 -6.57 16.99 8.68
CA THR A 234 -6.95 18.37 8.92
C THR A 234 -5.98 19.07 9.89
N THR A 235 -6.15 20.38 10.02
CA THR A 235 -5.45 21.20 11.03
C THR A 235 -5.78 20.80 12.48
N ASP A 236 -6.93 20.16 12.69
CA ASP A 236 -7.35 19.61 13.98
C ASP A 236 -6.83 18.18 14.22
N GLU A 237 -6.03 17.66 13.29
CA GLU A 237 -5.43 16.31 13.33
C GLU A 237 -6.46 15.18 13.07
N ASP A 238 -7.64 15.52 12.57
CA ASP A 238 -8.65 14.54 12.19
C ASP A 238 -8.29 13.89 10.84
N GLY A 239 -8.29 12.56 10.82
CA GLY A 239 -8.11 11.77 9.61
C GLY A 239 -9.37 11.72 8.78
N LEU A 240 -9.28 12.10 7.51
CA LEU A 240 -10.37 12.06 6.56
C LEU A 240 -10.10 11.08 5.44
N ARG A 241 -11.10 10.26 5.13
CA ARG A 241 -11.12 9.43 3.92
C ARG A 241 -12.07 10.05 2.90
N ILE A 242 -11.53 10.76 1.95
CA ILE A 242 -12.29 11.54 0.98
C ILE A 242 -12.50 10.70 -0.29
N PRO A 243 -13.75 10.46 -0.72
CA PRO A 243 -14.05 9.77 -1.96
C PRO A 243 -13.45 10.49 -3.19
N SER A 244 -12.97 9.75 -4.18
CA SER A 244 -12.39 10.32 -5.39
C SER A 244 -13.42 11.04 -6.28
N ASP A 245 -14.72 10.82 -6.04
CA ASP A 245 -15.86 11.47 -6.69
C ASP A 245 -16.50 12.56 -5.84
N VAL A 246 -15.81 13.00 -4.77
CA VAL A 246 -16.28 14.09 -3.92
C VAL A 246 -16.60 15.34 -4.76
N PRO A 247 -17.72 16.02 -4.51
CA PRO A 247 -18.05 17.26 -5.22
C PRO A 247 -16.95 18.31 -5.07
N GLN A 248 -16.60 18.98 -6.15
CA GLN A 248 -15.53 19.99 -6.16
C GLN A 248 -15.74 21.08 -5.09
N ALA A 249 -16.99 21.53 -4.90
CA ALA A 249 -17.32 22.54 -3.87
C ALA A 249 -16.99 22.08 -2.45
N VAL A 250 -17.15 20.78 -2.16
CA VAL A 250 -16.77 20.21 -0.85
C VAL A 250 -15.24 20.18 -0.71
N LEU A 251 -14.54 19.80 -1.77
CA LEU A 251 -13.09 19.79 -1.77
C LEU A 251 -12.51 21.20 -1.63
N ASP A 252 -13.06 22.16 -2.37
CA ASP A 252 -12.67 23.57 -2.27
C ASP A 252 -12.86 24.10 -0.85
N ALA A 253 -13.99 23.80 -0.21
CA ALA A 253 -14.28 24.18 1.16
C ALA A 253 -13.29 23.56 2.18
N LEU A 254 -12.91 22.28 1.99
CA LEU A 254 -11.93 21.62 2.86
C LEU A 254 -10.50 22.14 2.68
N VAL A 255 -10.19 22.75 1.53
CA VAL A 255 -8.86 23.29 1.22
C VAL A 255 -8.73 24.75 1.64
N THR A 256 -9.84 25.51 1.66
CA THR A 256 -9.85 26.95 1.97
C THR A 256 -9.81 27.17 3.49
N PRO A 257 -8.79 27.89 4.03
CA PRO A 257 -8.61 28.08 5.47
C PRO A 257 -9.65 28.97 6.14
N ASP A 258 -10.30 29.86 5.40
CA ASP A 258 -11.18 30.94 5.89
C ASP A 258 -12.45 31.09 5.04
N GLY A 259 -12.87 30.01 4.39
CA GLY A 259 -14.01 30.02 3.46
C GLY A 259 -15.38 30.16 4.14
N GLY A 260 -15.48 29.87 5.42
CA GLY A 260 -16.73 29.92 6.19
C GLY A 260 -17.74 28.84 5.82
N GLU A 261 -17.34 27.86 5.02
CA GLU A 261 -18.18 26.74 4.60
C GLU A 261 -18.25 25.69 5.72
N ASN A 262 -19.46 25.43 6.15
CA ASN A 262 -19.70 24.34 7.12
C ASN A 262 -19.81 23.01 6.38
N VAL A 263 -18.68 22.32 6.19
CA VAL A 263 -18.65 20.97 5.63
C VAL A 263 -18.87 19.96 6.73
N ASP A 264 -19.91 19.14 6.59
CA ASP A 264 -20.10 17.97 7.45
C ASP A 264 -19.09 16.87 7.06
N VAL A 265 -17.98 16.84 7.79
CA VAL A 265 -16.91 15.84 7.57
C VAL A 265 -17.19 14.50 8.26
N SER A 266 -18.27 14.37 9.01
CA SER A 266 -18.58 13.14 9.77
C SER A 266 -18.68 11.88 8.91
N THR A 267 -19.00 12.04 7.62
CA THR A 267 -19.05 10.96 6.64
C THR A 267 -17.67 10.56 6.10
N PHE A 268 -16.65 11.36 6.37
CA PHE A 268 -15.26 11.16 5.90
C PHE A 268 -14.31 10.72 7.01
N VAL A 269 -14.72 10.84 8.29
CA VAL A 269 -13.89 10.46 9.45
C VAL A 269 -13.76 8.94 9.52
N GLU A 270 -12.53 8.43 9.69
CA GLU A 270 -12.21 7.00 9.89
C GLU A 270 -12.28 6.57 11.35
#